data_231d4532eb300acbb169cce5a3419124
#
_entry.id   231d4532eb300acbb169cce5a3419124
#
_cell.length_a   1.000
_cell.length_b   1.000
_cell.length_c   1.000
_cell.angle_alpha   90.00
_cell.angle_beta   90.00
_cell.angle_gamma   90.00
#
_symmetry.space_group_name_H-M   'P 1'
#
loop_
_entity.id
_entity.type
_entity.pdbx_description
1 polymer ?
#
loop_
_entity_poly.entity_id
_entity_poly.type
_entity_poly.pdbx_seq_one_letter_code
_entity_poly.pdbx_strand_id
1 'polypeptide(L)'
;MRRPGPGVLLAALVLAAGCREEKPAEPLTSLAPPPLAPLAADPTDAGGGEDSLFHVTPAQVYGEEVPALALRLELAGEAVRFGEERFSPARPGEIARLAEGVKGKVVLVVPDADTFFAQTSELLEALRDSASEVWLRHPDAAVAYRLVLRDEEGFRAWLAEVAPGKLRIIQRSDGFELSTSVGKLPGGDPNGPSVPVRGGKQDIATLRKGLARLKGRFKTAEDICLVPSFGTELAQAARALSGVYTAPGEPLFDTLCLIYPNPPRR
;
A
#
# COMPACT_ATOMS: atom_id res chain seq x y z
N MET A 1 -70.93 -30.88 -20.42
CA MET A 1 -70.85 -32.17 -19.69
C MET A 1 -70.03 -31.96 -18.46
N ARG A 2 -70.62 -32.26 -17.34
CA ARG A 2 -70.07 -32.16 -15.97
C ARG A 2 -68.98 -33.20 -15.72
N ARG A 3 -67.95 -32.89 -14.89
CA ARG A 3 -67.60 -33.74 -13.75
C ARG A 3 -66.65 -33.02 -12.81
N PRO A 4 -66.77 -33.29 -11.51
CA PRO A 4 -66.21 -32.44 -10.40
C PRO A 4 -64.93 -33.00 -9.85
N GLY A 5 -64.27 -32.18 -9.00
CA GLY A 5 -63.13 -32.56 -8.16
C GLY A 5 -63.48 -33.54 -7.02
N PRO A 6 -62.54 -34.02 -6.30
CA PRO A 6 -62.43 -33.68 -4.91
C PRO A 6 -60.91 -33.63 -4.52
N GLY A 7 -60.52 -33.17 -3.46
CA GLY A 7 -60.77 -33.28 -2.09
C GLY A 7 -59.60 -32.69 -1.32
N VAL A 8 -59.91 -31.76 -0.46
CA VAL A 8 -59.04 -31.17 0.52
C VAL A 8 -58.79 -32.20 1.62
N LEU A 9 -57.50 -32.48 1.90
CA LEU A 9 -57.09 -33.13 3.15
C LEU A 9 -56.19 -32.17 3.93
N LEU A 10 -56.81 -31.54 4.92
CA LEU A 10 -56.10 -30.81 5.97
C LEU A 10 -55.39 -31.83 6.90
N ALA A 11 -54.09 -31.85 6.87
CA ALA A 11 -53.29 -32.46 7.93
C ALA A 11 -52.81 -31.38 8.87
N ALA A 12 -53.43 -31.30 10.03
CA ALA A 12 -52.97 -30.45 11.12
C ALA A 12 -51.71 -31.08 11.75
N LEU A 13 -50.57 -30.48 11.52
CA LEU A 13 -49.33 -30.82 12.22
C LEU A 13 -49.21 -29.92 13.46
N VAL A 14 -49.40 -30.52 14.62
CA VAL A 14 -49.14 -29.90 15.93
C VAL A 14 -47.63 -29.80 16.10
N LEU A 15 -47.08 -28.62 15.93
CA LEU A 15 -45.71 -28.31 16.29
C LEU A 15 -45.65 -28.03 17.79
N ALA A 16 -45.10 -28.98 18.56
CA ALA A 16 -44.70 -28.79 19.92
C ALA A 16 -43.56 -27.75 19.96
N ALA A 17 -43.86 -26.57 20.48
CA ALA A 17 -42.86 -25.55 20.78
C ALA A 17 -41.99 -26.03 21.94
N GLY A 18 -40.88 -26.66 21.63
CA GLY A 18 -39.76 -26.84 22.58
C GLY A 18 -39.06 -25.51 22.75
N CYS A 19 -39.32 -24.80 23.83
CA CYS A 19 -38.48 -23.68 24.27
C CYS A 19 -37.09 -24.24 24.58
N ARG A 20 -36.21 -24.11 23.58
CA ARG A 20 -34.77 -24.25 23.83
C ARG A 20 -34.30 -22.90 24.40
N GLU A 21 -34.04 -22.91 25.66
CA GLU A 21 -33.37 -21.80 26.37
C GLU A 21 -32.00 -21.59 25.69
N GLU A 22 -31.94 -20.60 24.83
CA GLU A 22 -30.72 -20.15 24.19
C GLU A 22 -29.89 -19.49 25.27
N LYS A 23 -28.88 -20.21 25.74
CA LYS A 23 -27.87 -19.69 26.66
C LYS A 23 -27.29 -18.42 26.00
N PRO A 24 -27.30 -17.26 26.67
CA PRO A 24 -26.73 -16.04 26.10
C PRO A 24 -25.30 -16.34 25.67
N ALA A 25 -24.99 -16.12 24.40
CA ALA A 25 -23.62 -16.18 23.91
C ALA A 25 -22.79 -15.20 24.74
N GLU A 26 -21.81 -15.70 25.44
CA GLU A 26 -20.82 -14.85 26.11
C GLU A 26 -20.28 -13.87 25.07
N PRO A 27 -20.24 -12.56 25.35
CA PRO A 27 -19.68 -11.61 24.41
C PRO A 27 -18.25 -12.07 24.15
N LEU A 28 -17.96 -12.38 22.87
CA LEU A 28 -16.59 -12.63 22.41
C LEU A 28 -15.79 -11.43 22.88
N THR A 29 -15.02 -11.64 23.93
CA THR A 29 -14.09 -10.64 24.47
C THR A 29 -13.19 -10.30 23.28
N SER A 30 -13.41 -9.12 22.71
CA SER A 30 -12.62 -8.61 21.59
C SER A 30 -11.15 -8.72 21.98
N LEU A 31 -10.45 -9.65 21.36
CA LEU A 31 -9.00 -9.78 21.43
C LEU A 31 -8.37 -8.60 20.65
N ALA A 32 -8.80 -7.38 20.98
CA ALA A 32 -8.11 -6.21 20.50
C ALA A 32 -6.68 -6.29 21.03
N PRO A 33 -5.69 -6.32 20.16
CA PRO A 33 -4.31 -6.34 20.60
C PRO A 33 -4.06 -5.10 21.47
N PRO A 34 -3.27 -5.19 22.56
CA PRO A 34 -2.97 -4.05 23.41
C PRO A 34 -2.37 -2.91 22.58
N PRO A 35 -2.62 -1.64 22.95
CA PRO A 35 -2.14 -0.49 22.23
C PRO A 35 -0.62 -0.58 22.02
N LEU A 36 -0.17 -0.20 20.81
CA LEU A 36 1.26 -0.14 20.49
C LEU A 36 1.88 1.03 21.28
N ALA A 37 3.00 0.77 21.94
CA ALA A 37 3.78 1.83 22.53
C ALA A 37 4.29 2.80 21.45
N PRO A 38 4.45 4.10 21.75
CA PRO A 38 5.01 5.06 20.81
C PRO A 38 6.37 4.59 20.26
N LEU A 39 6.65 4.96 19.02
CA LEU A 39 8.02 4.87 18.48
C LEU A 39 8.87 5.88 19.24
N ALA A 40 9.50 5.43 20.33
CA ALA A 40 10.48 6.26 21.03
C ALA A 40 11.69 6.48 20.11
N ALA A 41 12.21 7.70 20.08
CA ALA A 41 13.56 7.94 19.57
C ALA A 41 14.53 7.09 20.39
N ASP A 42 15.46 6.42 19.71
CA ASP A 42 16.47 5.58 20.38
C ASP A 42 17.29 6.47 21.34
N PRO A 43 17.37 6.17 22.65
CA PRO A 43 18.12 6.98 23.59
C PRO A 43 19.63 7.01 23.29
N THR A 44 20.13 6.13 22.42
CA THR A 44 21.52 6.17 21.92
C THR A 44 21.80 7.34 20.99
N ASP A 45 20.78 8.00 20.43
CA ASP A 45 20.97 9.22 19.63
C ASP A 45 21.12 10.52 20.48
N ALA A 46 20.98 10.44 21.81
CA ALA A 46 21.07 11.60 22.71
C ALA A 46 22.49 11.89 23.23
N GLY A 47 23.50 11.16 22.78
CA GLY A 47 24.87 11.23 23.29
C GLY A 47 25.91 11.69 22.30
N GLY A 48 25.65 12.74 21.52
CA GLY A 48 26.64 13.35 20.64
C GLY A 48 26.79 14.82 20.93
N GLY A 49 28.04 15.24 21.32
CA GLY A 49 28.37 16.62 21.57
C GLY A 49 28.06 17.54 20.38
N GLU A 50 28.11 18.85 20.65
CA GLU A 50 27.67 19.96 19.80
C GLU A 50 28.24 20.05 18.37
N ASP A 51 29.14 19.15 17.95
CA ASP A 51 29.71 19.11 16.60
C ASP A 51 29.05 18.05 15.65
N SER A 52 28.05 17.31 16.13
CA SER A 52 27.40 16.26 15.33
C SER A 52 26.10 16.69 14.60
N LEU A 53 25.92 18.00 14.40
CA LEU A 53 24.63 18.55 13.91
C LEU A 53 24.25 18.18 12.47
N PHE A 54 25.09 17.48 11.68
CA PHE A 54 24.82 17.29 10.24
C PHE A 54 25.18 15.93 9.63
N HIS A 55 25.56 14.92 10.40
CA HIS A 55 25.81 13.59 9.84
C HIS A 55 24.62 12.64 10.11
N VAL A 56 23.50 12.90 9.45
CA VAL A 56 22.49 11.84 9.27
C VAL A 56 23.13 10.83 8.32
N THR A 57 23.56 9.69 8.84
CA THR A 57 24.00 8.56 8.00
C THR A 57 22.86 8.24 7.05
N PRO A 58 23.06 8.31 5.72
CA PRO A 58 21.99 7.98 4.79
C PRO A 58 21.46 6.60 5.12
N ALA A 59 20.13 6.47 5.24
CA ALA A 59 19.53 5.17 5.45
C ALA A 59 19.94 4.24 4.31
N GLN A 60 20.41 3.04 4.62
CA GLN A 60 20.74 2.05 3.61
C GLN A 60 19.50 1.76 2.77
N VAL A 61 19.66 1.84 1.45
CA VAL A 61 18.59 1.55 0.49
C VAL A 61 18.56 0.05 0.24
N TYR A 62 17.42 -0.56 0.51
CA TYR A 62 17.16 -1.96 0.24
C TYR A 62 16.02 -2.10 -0.76
N GLY A 63 15.99 -3.21 -1.47
CA GLY A 63 15.01 -3.57 -2.48
C GLY A 63 15.44 -4.86 -3.18
N GLU A 64 14.79 -5.18 -4.27
CA GLU A 64 15.09 -6.35 -5.11
C GLU A 64 15.96 -5.95 -6.30
N GLU A 65 16.61 -6.92 -6.94
CA GLU A 65 17.28 -6.70 -8.21
C GLU A 65 16.28 -6.31 -9.30
N VAL A 66 16.68 -5.37 -10.14
CA VAL A 66 15.86 -4.97 -11.28
C VAL A 66 15.71 -6.16 -12.24
N PRO A 67 14.48 -6.57 -12.61
CA PRO A 67 14.31 -7.69 -13.54
C PRO A 67 14.97 -7.42 -14.89
N ALA A 68 15.87 -8.31 -15.32
CA ALA A 68 16.69 -8.12 -16.51
C ALA A 68 15.88 -7.98 -17.82
N LEU A 69 14.69 -8.58 -17.87
CA LEU A 69 13.81 -8.56 -19.05
C LEU A 69 12.66 -7.55 -18.93
N ALA A 70 12.67 -6.69 -17.92
CA ALA A 70 11.61 -5.70 -17.75
C ALA A 70 11.69 -4.63 -18.85
N LEU A 71 10.52 -4.30 -19.42
CA LEU A 71 10.36 -3.16 -20.30
C LEU A 71 10.46 -1.88 -19.47
N ARG A 72 11.33 -0.99 -19.88
CA ARG A 72 11.65 0.23 -19.13
C ARG A 72 10.77 1.38 -19.59
N LEU A 73 9.99 1.95 -18.68
CA LEU A 73 9.23 3.18 -18.86
C LEU A 73 9.88 4.28 -18.02
N GLU A 74 10.43 5.29 -18.67
CA GLU A 74 11.07 6.42 -18.00
C GLU A 74 10.10 7.59 -17.94
N LEU A 75 9.84 8.08 -16.74
CA LEU A 75 9.08 9.30 -16.54
C LEU A 75 10.01 10.50 -16.78
N ALA A 76 9.48 11.54 -17.41
CA ALA A 76 10.20 12.77 -17.71
C ALA A 76 9.20 13.94 -17.67
N GLY A 77 8.90 14.42 -16.46
CA GLY A 77 7.88 15.44 -16.21
C GLY A 77 6.49 14.96 -16.66
N GLU A 78 5.94 15.62 -17.68
CA GLU A 78 4.61 15.29 -18.23
C GLU A 78 4.63 14.22 -19.33
N ALA A 79 5.74 13.53 -19.52
CA ALA A 79 5.89 12.51 -20.57
C ALA A 79 6.36 11.18 -19.99
N VAL A 80 5.97 10.09 -20.66
CA VAL A 80 6.47 8.72 -20.45
C VAL A 80 7.27 8.34 -21.68
N ARG A 81 8.53 7.95 -21.51
CA ARG A 81 9.39 7.45 -22.57
C ARG A 81 9.44 5.93 -22.54
N PHE A 82 9.15 5.30 -23.68
CA PHE A 82 9.26 3.87 -23.89
C PHE A 82 10.06 3.60 -25.16
N GLY A 83 11.31 3.17 -24.99
CA GLY A 83 12.27 3.13 -26.09
C GLY A 83 12.54 4.53 -26.64
N GLU A 84 12.30 4.72 -27.93
CA GLU A 84 12.44 6.03 -28.60
C GLU A 84 11.14 6.86 -28.63
N GLU A 85 10.01 6.23 -28.30
CA GLU A 85 8.70 6.89 -28.31
C GLU A 85 8.45 7.67 -27.03
N ARG A 86 7.67 8.76 -27.17
CA ARG A 86 7.16 9.56 -26.06
C ARG A 86 5.63 9.50 -26.04
N PHE A 87 5.08 9.32 -24.86
CA PHE A 87 3.65 9.25 -24.59
C PHE A 87 3.28 10.30 -23.55
N SER A 88 2.16 10.98 -23.75
CA SER A 88 1.63 11.91 -22.75
C SER A 88 0.59 11.19 -21.88
N PRO A 89 0.77 11.14 -20.54
CA PRO A 89 -0.26 10.62 -19.62
C PRO A 89 -1.60 11.36 -19.75
N ALA A 90 -1.58 12.61 -20.18
CA ALA A 90 -2.79 13.41 -20.39
C ALA A 90 -3.58 13.04 -21.67
N ARG A 91 -3.07 12.14 -22.50
CA ARG A 91 -3.71 11.75 -23.78
C ARG A 91 -4.12 10.27 -23.74
N PRO A 92 -5.41 9.94 -23.53
CA PRO A 92 -5.87 8.56 -23.39
C PRO A 92 -5.49 7.64 -24.55
N GLY A 93 -5.53 8.16 -25.80
CA GLY A 93 -5.15 7.38 -26.99
C GLY A 93 -3.66 7.02 -27.02
N GLU A 94 -2.79 7.85 -26.45
CA GLU A 94 -1.37 7.55 -26.33
C GLU A 94 -1.12 6.51 -25.23
N ILE A 95 -1.81 6.63 -24.08
CA ILE A 95 -1.73 5.64 -23.00
C ILE A 95 -2.30 4.29 -23.45
N ALA A 96 -3.38 4.26 -24.23
CA ALA A 96 -3.91 3.02 -24.79
C ALA A 96 -2.89 2.30 -25.70
N ARG A 97 -2.16 3.04 -26.54
CA ARG A 97 -1.07 2.47 -27.36
C ARG A 97 0.07 1.92 -26.49
N LEU A 98 0.47 2.67 -25.46
CA LEU A 98 1.48 2.23 -24.51
C LEU A 98 1.03 0.92 -23.81
N ALA A 99 -0.23 0.85 -23.36
CA ALA A 99 -0.81 -0.31 -22.70
C ALA A 99 -0.74 -1.58 -23.60
N GLU A 100 -1.05 -1.45 -24.89
CA GLU A 100 -0.90 -2.57 -25.84
C GLU A 100 0.57 -2.99 -26.01
N GLY A 101 1.51 -2.04 -26.03
CA GLY A 101 2.96 -2.33 -26.13
C GLY A 101 3.52 -3.10 -24.94
N VAL A 102 2.95 -2.90 -23.75
CA VAL A 102 3.41 -3.54 -22.51
C VAL A 102 2.55 -4.74 -22.08
N LYS A 103 1.54 -5.10 -22.84
CA LYS A 103 0.57 -6.14 -22.52
C LYS A 103 1.24 -7.51 -22.22
N GLY A 104 0.95 -8.04 -21.03
CA GLY A 104 1.49 -9.31 -20.54
C GLY A 104 3.00 -9.29 -20.30
N LYS A 105 3.62 -8.13 -20.21
CA LYS A 105 5.07 -7.97 -19.98
C LYS A 105 5.35 -7.51 -18.55
N VAL A 106 6.56 -7.78 -18.10
CA VAL A 106 7.12 -7.17 -16.88
C VAL A 106 7.55 -5.76 -17.23
N VAL A 107 7.10 -4.79 -16.44
CA VAL A 107 7.35 -3.36 -16.68
C VAL A 107 8.10 -2.76 -15.50
N LEU A 108 9.17 -2.01 -15.79
CA LEU A 108 9.93 -1.22 -14.83
C LEU A 108 9.64 0.26 -15.04
N VAL A 109 8.93 0.86 -14.10
CA VAL A 109 8.71 2.32 -14.05
C VAL A 109 9.92 2.98 -13.41
N VAL A 110 10.55 3.90 -14.12
CA VAL A 110 11.70 4.68 -13.65
C VAL A 110 11.21 6.11 -13.39
N PRO A 111 11.05 6.51 -12.12
CA PRO A 111 10.60 7.86 -11.79
C PRO A 111 11.70 8.87 -12.02
N ASP A 112 11.33 10.07 -12.47
CA ASP A 112 12.16 11.26 -12.37
C ASP A 112 11.92 12.01 -11.04
N ALA A 113 12.61 13.12 -10.84
CA ALA A 113 12.49 13.91 -9.62
C ALA A 113 11.21 14.79 -9.57
N ASP A 114 10.59 15.06 -10.71
CA ASP A 114 9.59 16.13 -10.86
C ASP A 114 8.18 15.60 -11.16
N THR A 115 8.03 14.29 -11.39
CA THR A 115 6.71 13.70 -11.71
C THR A 115 5.91 13.48 -10.42
N PHE A 116 4.85 14.24 -10.26
CA PHE A 116 3.90 14.07 -9.18
C PHE A 116 3.02 12.85 -9.37
N PHE A 117 2.70 12.21 -8.26
CA PHE A 117 1.88 11.00 -8.24
C PHE A 117 0.52 11.18 -8.92
N ALA A 118 -0.12 12.34 -8.71
CA ALA A 118 -1.39 12.65 -9.34
C ALA A 118 -1.34 12.67 -10.88
N GLN A 119 -0.17 12.97 -11.48
CA GLN A 119 0.00 13.00 -12.94
C GLN A 119 0.16 11.62 -13.56
N THR A 120 0.42 10.58 -12.74
CA THR A 120 0.68 9.22 -13.21
C THR A 120 -0.54 8.30 -13.15
N SER A 121 -1.70 8.80 -12.73
CA SER A 121 -2.89 7.97 -12.48
C SER A 121 -3.33 7.15 -13.69
N GLU A 122 -3.46 7.80 -14.86
CA GLU A 122 -3.87 7.12 -16.11
C GLU A 122 -2.84 6.07 -16.56
N LEU A 123 -1.54 6.37 -16.37
CA LEU A 123 -0.47 5.40 -16.63
C LEU A 123 -0.56 4.19 -15.70
N LEU A 124 -0.68 4.44 -14.39
CA LEU A 124 -0.73 3.35 -13.39
C LEU A 124 -1.96 2.48 -13.56
N GLU A 125 -3.12 3.05 -13.92
CA GLU A 125 -4.31 2.30 -14.29
C GLU A 125 -4.06 1.41 -15.51
N ALA A 126 -3.50 1.97 -16.58
CA ALA A 126 -3.19 1.22 -17.79
C ALA A 126 -2.19 0.08 -17.54
N LEU A 127 -1.18 0.31 -16.69
CA LEU A 127 -0.21 -0.72 -16.30
C LEU A 127 -0.84 -1.82 -15.45
N ARG A 128 -1.71 -1.46 -14.49
CA ARG A 128 -2.47 -2.44 -13.69
C ARG A 128 -3.24 -3.42 -14.57
N ASP A 129 -3.87 -2.91 -15.62
CA ASP A 129 -4.77 -3.68 -16.46
C ASP A 129 -4.06 -4.45 -17.58
N SER A 130 -2.84 -4.05 -17.94
CA SER A 130 -2.15 -4.58 -19.12
C SER A 130 -0.86 -5.34 -18.79
N ALA A 131 -0.04 -4.88 -17.85
CA ALA A 131 1.23 -5.51 -17.52
C ALA A 131 1.04 -6.81 -16.73
N SER A 132 1.94 -7.78 -16.90
CA SER A 132 1.95 -8.98 -16.04
C SER A 132 2.51 -8.70 -14.66
N GLU A 133 3.50 -7.81 -14.58
CA GLU A 133 4.09 -7.33 -13.32
C GLU A 133 4.50 -5.88 -13.50
N VAL A 134 4.36 -5.09 -12.43
CA VAL A 134 4.82 -3.71 -12.38
C VAL A 134 5.87 -3.57 -11.29
N TRP A 135 7.00 -3.00 -11.68
CA TRP A 135 8.12 -2.69 -10.82
C TRP A 135 8.37 -1.18 -10.81
N LEU A 136 8.67 -0.63 -9.63
CA LEU A 136 9.06 0.77 -9.47
C LEU A 136 10.53 0.84 -9.06
N ARG A 137 11.36 1.51 -9.86
CA ARG A 137 12.78 1.68 -9.57
C ARG A 137 12.99 2.69 -8.42
N HIS A 138 13.94 2.40 -7.54
CA HIS A 138 14.42 3.41 -6.60
C HIS A 138 15.18 4.52 -7.36
N PRO A 139 14.92 5.82 -7.09
CA PRO A 139 15.56 6.90 -7.86
C PRO A 139 17.08 6.97 -7.65
N ASP A 140 17.55 6.65 -6.45
CA ASP A 140 18.94 6.87 -6.04
C ASP A 140 19.77 5.56 -5.95
N ALA A 141 19.19 4.39 -6.31
CA ALA A 141 19.86 3.10 -6.20
C ALA A 141 19.46 2.13 -7.32
N ALA A 142 20.28 1.11 -7.56
CA ALA A 142 20.04 0.09 -8.59
C ALA A 142 19.12 -1.05 -8.08
N VAL A 143 18.06 -0.70 -7.33
CA VAL A 143 17.05 -1.64 -6.83
C VAL A 143 15.67 -1.23 -7.28
N ALA A 144 14.71 -2.16 -7.23
CA ALA A 144 13.32 -1.94 -7.59
C ALA A 144 12.37 -2.67 -6.62
N TYR A 145 11.08 -2.35 -6.72
CA TYR A 145 10.02 -2.86 -5.89
C TYR A 145 8.91 -3.41 -6.75
N ARG A 146 8.58 -4.68 -6.59
CA ARG A 146 7.42 -5.29 -7.24
C ARG A 146 6.14 -4.80 -6.57
N LEU A 147 5.19 -4.29 -7.35
CA LEU A 147 4.01 -3.62 -6.84
C LEU A 147 2.72 -4.27 -7.33
N VAL A 148 1.76 -4.37 -6.44
CA VAL A 148 0.34 -4.50 -6.77
C VAL A 148 -0.26 -3.10 -6.81
N LEU A 149 -0.69 -2.66 -7.98
CA LEU A 149 -1.34 -1.36 -8.15
C LEU A 149 -2.81 -1.45 -7.78
N ARG A 150 -3.32 -0.48 -7.02
CA ARG A 150 -4.73 -0.37 -6.66
C ARG A 150 -5.20 1.07 -6.82
N ASP A 151 -6.35 1.26 -7.44
CA ASP A 151 -7.10 2.51 -7.39
C ASP A 151 -7.84 2.65 -6.04
N GLU A 152 -8.57 3.73 -5.87
CA GLU A 152 -9.35 3.97 -4.64
C GLU A 152 -10.44 2.92 -4.40
N GLU A 153 -11.04 2.36 -5.45
CA GLU A 153 -12.06 1.31 -5.33
C GLU A 153 -11.42 -0.01 -4.92
N GLY A 154 -10.37 -0.43 -5.59
CA GLY A 154 -9.58 -1.60 -5.24
C GLY A 154 -8.99 -1.52 -3.83
N PHE A 155 -8.62 -0.31 -3.38
CA PHE A 155 -8.18 -0.09 -2.02
C PHE A 155 -9.31 -0.24 -1.00
N ARG A 156 -10.50 0.31 -1.28
CA ARG A 156 -11.68 0.12 -0.41
C ARG A 156 -12.09 -1.33 -0.33
N ALA A 157 -12.08 -2.05 -1.46
CA ALA A 157 -12.35 -3.49 -1.47
C ALA A 157 -11.34 -4.27 -0.62
N TRP A 158 -10.05 -3.98 -0.76
CA TRP A 158 -9.00 -4.58 0.05
C TRP A 158 -9.15 -4.29 1.55
N LEU A 159 -9.55 -3.08 1.95
CA LEU A 159 -9.83 -2.75 3.35
C LEU A 159 -11.03 -3.48 3.93
N ALA A 160 -12.02 -3.82 3.09
CA ALA A 160 -13.22 -4.53 3.50
C ALA A 160 -13.02 -6.05 3.67
N GLU A 161 -11.90 -6.60 3.19
CA GLU A 161 -11.58 -8.01 3.39
C GLU A 161 -11.42 -8.32 4.88
N VAL A 162 -11.98 -9.44 5.30
CA VAL A 162 -11.87 -9.92 6.68
C VAL A 162 -10.49 -10.54 6.89
N ALA A 163 -9.51 -9.71 7.20
CA ALA A 163 -8.17 -10.18 7.55
C ALA A 163 -7.61 -9.34 8.71
N PRO A 164 -6.88 -9.96 9.64
CA PRO A 164 -6.24 -9.21 10.72
C PRO A 164 -5.16 -8.30 10.14
N GLY A 165 -5.19 -7.04 10.54
CA GLY A 165 -4.08 -6.11 10.33
C GLY A 165 -3.85 -5.68 8.89
N LYS A 166 -4.82 -5.01 8.26
CA LYS A 166 -4.57 -4.29 7.00
C LYS A 166 -3.60 -3.14 7.25
N LEU A 167 -2.32 -3.39 6.99
CA LEU A 167 -1.24 -2.46 7.30
C LEU A 167 -1.07 -1.43 6.17
N ARG A 168 -0.91 -0.16 6.56
CA ARG A 168 -0.80 0.96 5.63
C ARG A 168 0.33 1.88 6.04
N ILE A 169 1.04 2.38 5.05
CA ILE A 169 1.96 3.50 5.15
C ILE A 169 1.27 4.67 4.48
N ILE A 170 0.75 5.63 5.24
CA ILE A 170 0.18 6.85 4.68
C ILE A 170 1.31 7.88 4.64
N GLN A 171 1.73 8.22 3.43
CA GLN A 171 2.80 9.19 3.20
C GLN A 171 2.23 10.60 3.21
N ARG A 172 2.76 11.44 4.08
CA ARG A 172 2.36 12.83 4.29
C ARG A 172 3.55 13.76 4.06
N SER A 173 3.29 15.05 3.93
CA SER A 173 4.35 16.08 3.84
C SER A 173 5.20 16.18 5.12
N ASP A 174 4.61 15.86 6.28
CA ASP A 174 5.25 15.92 7.60
C ASP A 174 5.82 14.57 8.07
N GLY A 175 5.71 13.49 7.27
CA GLY A 175 6.25 12.17 7.61
C GLY A 175 5.37 11.00 7.16
N PHE A 176 5.44 9.90 7.92
CA PHE A 176 4.65 8.71 7.66
C PHE A 176 3.70 8.42 8.81
N GLU A 177 2.45 8.14 8.48
CA GLU A 177 1.51 7.54 9.41
C GLU A 177 1.47 6.03 9.15
N LEU A 178 1.76 5.24 10.19
CA LEU A 178 1.63 3.79 10.16
C LEU A 178 0.26 3.42 10.72
N SER A 179 -0.59 2.84 9.90
CA SER A 179 -1.98 2.59 10.24
C SER A 179 -2.34 1.12 10.05
N THR A 180 -3.25 0.65 10.88
CA THR A 180 -3.77 -0.73 10.86
C THR A 180 -5.29 -0.68 10.81
N SER A 181 -5.96 -1.83 10.70
CA SER A 181 -7.42 -1.92 10.81
C SER A 181 -7.96 -1.47 12.19
N VAL A 182 -7.12 -1.49 13.24
CA VAL A 182 -7.51 -1.13 14.61
C VAL A 182 -7.02 0.25 15.04
N GLY A 183 -6.33 0.97 14.17
CA GLY A 183 -5.88 2.32 14.44
C GLY A 183 -4.45 2.63 13.99
N LYS A 184 -4.03 3.83 14.31
CA LYS A 184 -2.72 4.40 13.99
C LYS A 184 -1.69 3.98 15.05
N LEU A 185 -0.46 3.69 14.61
CA LEU A 185 0.69 3.58 15.50
C LEU A 185 1.05 4.98 16.01
N PRO A 186 1.02 5.23 17.33
CA PRO A 186 1.36 6.55 17.85
C PRO A 186 2.83 6.89 17.61
N GLY A 187 3.09 8.15 17.26
CA GLY A 187 4.42 8.75 17.22
C GLY A 187 4.75 9.46 18.54
N GLY A 188 5.77 10.31 18.50
CA GLY A 188 6.13 11.18 19.64
C GLY A 188 5.08 12.25 19.94
N ASP A 189 4.37 12.72 18.88
CA ASP A 189 3.19 13.58 18.98
C ASP A 189 1.94 12.74 18.66
N PRO A 190 0.94 12.68 19.56
CA PRO A 190 -0.31 11.95 19.32
C PRO A 190 -1.07 12.40 18.06
N ASN A 191 -0.98 13.69 17.71
CA ASN A 191 -1.63 14.28 16.55
C ASN A 191 -0.75 14.30 15.29
N GLY A 192 0.55 14.08 15.45
CA GLY A 192 1.54 14.06 14.38
C GLY A 192 1.64 12.71 13.67
N PRO A 193 2.51 12.57 12.67
CA PRO A 193 2.79 11.29 12.01
C PRO A 193 3.45 10.30 12.98
N SER A 194 3.34 9.01 12.68
CA SER A 194 4.02 7.94 13.44
C SER A 194 5.54 8.07 13.32
N VAL A 195 6.00 8.51 12.16
CA VAL A 195 7.42 8.77 11.84
C VAL A 195 7.51 10.15 11.22
N PRO A 196 7.89 11.18 11.99
CA PRO A 196 8.01 12.54 11.46
C PRO A 196 9.24 12.68 10.54
N VAL A 197 9.23 13.70 9.68
CA VAL A 197 10.40 14.10 8.93
C VAL A 197 11.53 14.54 9.88
N ARG A 198 12.79 14.28 9.48
CA ARG A 198 13.98 14.73 10.19
C ARG A 198 14.85 15.55 9.25
N GLY A 199 15.25 16.75 9.66
CA GLY A 199 16.06 17.63 8.81
C GLY A 199 15.43 17.92 7.44
N GLY A 200 14.10 18.02 7.37
CA GLY A 200 13.36 18.23 6.12
C GLY A 200 13.29 17.00 5.19
N LYS A 201 13.76 15.82 5.64
CA LYS A 201 13.75 14.58 4.87
C LYS A 201 12.92 13.50 5.56
N GLN A 202 12.36 12.59 4.78
CA GLN A 202 11.65 11.42 5.28
C GLN A 202 12.62 10.46 5.98
N ASP A 203 12.28 10.03 7.20
CA ASP A 203 13.11 9.13 8.02
C ASP A 203 12.80 7.66 7.68
N ILE A 204 13.45 7.15 6.64
CA ILE A 204 13.27 5.77 6.17
C ILE A 204 13.79 4.73 7.18
N ALA A 205 14.83 5.08 7.95
CA ALA A 205 15.37 4.17 8.97
C ALA A 205 14.35 3.94 10.10
N THR A 206 13.74 5.02 10.60
CA THR A 206 12.67 4.92 11.62
C THR A 206 11.39 4.28 11.05
N LEU A 207 11.05 4.56 9.79
CA LEU A 207 9.96 3.87 9.08
C LEU A 207 10.17 2.35 9.10
N ARG A 208 11.36 1.88 8.72
CA ARG A 208 11.73 0.44 8.71
C ARG A 208 11.59 -0.18 10.09
N LYS A 209 12.11 0.46 11.15
CA LYS A 209 11.96 0.01 12.54
C LYS A 209 10.48 -0.10 12.93
N GLY A 210 9.65 0.87 12.57
CA GLY A 210 8.21 0.88 12.83
C GLY A 210 7.48 -0.26 12.12
N LEU A 211 7.80 -0.51 10.86
CA LEU A 211 7.22 -1.59 10.07
C LEU A 211 7.62 -2.97 10.60
N ALA A 212 8.87 -3.15 10.99
CA ALA A 212 9.34 -4.39 11.62
C ALA A 212 8.58 -4.68 12.94
N ARG A 213 8.32 -3.65 13.77
CA ARG A 213 7.49 -3.78 14.98
C ARG A 213 6.05 -4.17 14.64
N LEU A 214 5.45 -3.56 13.61
CA LEU A 214 4.10 -3.90 13.17
C LEU A 214 4.04 -5.34 12.65
N LYS A 215 4.98 -5.76 11.81
CA LYS A 215 5.06 -7.15 11.32
C LYS A 215 5.23 -8.15 12.47
N GLY A 216 6.07 -7.83 13.46
CA GLY A 216 6.24 -8.66 14.65
C GLY A 216 4.96 -8.84 15.46
N ARG A 217 4.06 -7.84 15.45
CA ARG A 217 2.76 -7.89 16.12
C ARG A 217 1.68 -8.53 15.24
N PHE A 218 1.67 -8.25 13.96
CA PHE A 218 0.72 -8.78 12.97
C PHE A 218 1.44 -9.79 12.08
N LYS A 219 1.90 -10.89 12.66
CA LYS A 219 2.74 -11.91 11.99
C LYS A 219 2.08 -12.50 10.74
N THR A 220 0.75 -12.58 10.74
CA THR A 220 -0.06 -13.10 9.62
C THR A 220 -0.39 -12.04 8.56
N ALA A 221 0.02 -10.78 8.74
CA ALA A 221 -0.15 -9.77 7.70
C ALA A 221 0.86 -10.05 6.56
N GLU A 222 0.36 -10.40 5.39
CA GLU A 222 1.17 -10.74 4.22
C GLU A 222 1.34 -9.56 3.28
N ASP A 223 0.44 -8.57 3.36
CA ASP A 223 0.43 -7.42 2.50
C ASP A 223 0.52 -6.09 3.26
N ILE A 224 1.09 -5.08 2.61
CA ILE A 224 1.12 -3.70 3.07
C ILE A 224 0.88 -2.75 1.90
N CYS A 225 0.09 -1.69 2.13
CA CYS A 225 -0.17 -0.69 1.11
C CYS A 225 0.48 0.65 1.44
N LEU A 226 1.22 1.21 0.49
CA LEU A 226 1.65 2.60 0.51
C LEU A 226 0.54 3.48 -0.10
N VAL A 227 0.16 4.51 0.65
CA VAL A 227 -0.84 5.51 0.28
C VAL A 227 -0.15 6.87 0.21
N PRO A 228 0.37 7.28 -0.95
CA PRO A 228 0.99 8.60 -1.10
C PRO A 228 -0.04 9.73 -1.02
N SER A 229 0.36 10.91 -0.57
CA SER A 229 -0.46 12.11 -0.72
C SER A 229 -0.45 12.60 -2.17
N PHE A 230 -1.45 13.39 -2.57
CA PHE A 230 -1.58 13.94 -3.92
C PHE A 230 -0.36 14.75 -4.39
N GLY A 231 0.28 15.46 -3.49
CA GLY A 231 1.47 16.26 -3.76
C GLY A 231 2.79 15.51 -3.62
N THR A 232 2.75 14.18 -3.48
CA THR A 232 3.96 13.36 -3.39
C THR A 232 4.51 13.10 -4.79
N GLU A 233 5.80 13.25 -4.97
CA GLU A 233 6.51 12.80 -6.17
C GLU A 233 6.60 11.27 -6.19
N LEU A 234 6.52 10.67 -7.37
CA LEU A 234 6.64 9.22 -7.50
C LEU A 234 8.01 8.71 -6.99
N ALA A 235 9.05 9.52 -7.17
CA ALA A 235 10.38 9.26 -6.63
C ALA A 235 10.38 9.18 -5.09
N GLN A 236 9.63 10.05 -4.41
CA GLN A 236 9.50 10.00 -2.95
C GLN A 236 8.73 8.75 -2.49
N ALA A 237 7.70 8.34 -3.22
CA ALA A 237 6.99 7.08 -2.95
C ALA A 237 7.96 5.88 -3.10
N ALA A 238 8.78 5.87 -4.14
CA ALA A 238 9.80 4.83 -4.33
C ALA A 238 10.83 4.80 -3.18
N ARG A 239 11.27 5.95 -2.67
CA ARG A 239 12.15 6.01 -1.48
C ARG A 239 11.49 5.41 -0.25
N ALA A 240 10.20 5.68 -0.02
CA ALA A 240 9.44 5.13 1.10
C ALA A 240 9.39 3.59 1.08
N LEU A 241 9.28 2.98 -0.10
CA LEU A 241 9.24 1.53 -0.26
C LEU A 241 10.52 0.82 0.22
N SER A 242 11.67 1.50 0.20
CA SER A 242 12.91 0.96 0.80
C SER A 242 12.76 0.65 2.30
N GLY A 243 11.85 1.35 3.00
CA GLY A 243 11.56 1.08 4.41
C GLY A 243 10.88 -0.26 4.67
N VAL A 244 10.33 -0.90 3.64
CA VAL A 244 9.65 -2.20 3.74
C VAL A 244 10.62 -3.38 3.71
N TYR A 245 11.89 -3.15 3.44
CA TYR A 245 12.93 -4.18 3.35
C TYR A 245 13.85 -4.13 4.57
N THR A 246 14.24 -5.30 5.10
CA THR A 246 15.19 -5.44 6.22
C THR A 246 16.62 -5.60 5.74
N ALA A 247 16.82 -6.23 4.58
CA ALA A 247 18.08 -6.43 3.88
C ALA A 247 17.83 -6.47 2.36
N PRO A 248 18.88 -6.50 1.51
CA PRO A 248 18.71 -6.65 0.07
C PRO A 248 17.93 -7.93 -0.27
N GLY A 249 16.83 -7.79 -1.00
CA GLY A 249 15.95 -8.91 -1.38
C GLY A 249 15.11 -9.51 -0.26
N GLU A 250 15.09 -8.91 0.94
CA GLU A 250 14.34 -9.42 2.10
C GLU A 250 13.20 -8.46 2.49
N PRO A 251 12.03 -8.55 1.85
CA PRO A 251 10.87 -7.75 2.20
C PRO A 251 10.24 -8.24 3.51
N LEU A 252 9.71 -7.30 4.30
CA LEU A 252 8.92 -7.61 5.50
C LEU A 252 7.55 -8.22 5.18
N PHE A 253 7.04 -7.97 3.97
CA PHE A 253 5.72 -8.38 3.51
C PHE A 253 5.83 -9.00 2.12
N ASP A 254 5.05 -10.03 1.85
CA ASP A 254 5.07 -10.78 0.60
C ASP A 254 4.52 -9.96 -0.57
N THR A 255 3.63 -9.00 -0.26
CA THR A 255 2.99 -8.14 -1.24
C THR A 255 3.10 -6.67 -0.86
N LEU A 256 3.66 -5.87 -1.77
CA LEU A 256 3.66 -4.42 -1.69
C LEU A 256 2.56 -3.86 -2.60
N CYS A 257 1.63 -3.13 -2.02
CA CYS A 257 0.57 -2.44 -2.73
C CYS A 257 0.88 -0.95 -2.80
N LEU A 258 0.65 -0.36 -3.97
CA LEU A 258 0.70 1.09 -4.17
C LEU A 258 -0.69 1.59 -4.56
N ILE A 259 -1.20 2.52 -3.75
CA ILE A 259 -2.49 3.15 -4.03
C ILE A 259 -2.26 4.38 -4.89
N TYR A 260 -2.97 4.47 -6.00
CA TYR A 260 -2.95 5.65 -6.86
C TYR A 260 -4.34 6.29 -6.93
N PRO A 261 -4.42 7.64 -7.10
CA PRO A 261 -5.70 8.31 -7.21
C PRO A 261 -6.41 7.90 -8.50
N ASN A 262 -7.74 7.87 -8.47
CA ASN A 262 -8.50 7.64 -9.69
C ASN A 262 -8.17 8.70 -10.75
N PRO A 263 -8.01 8.31 -12.01
CA PRO A 263 -7.88 9.28 -13.09
C PRO A 263 -9.08 10.24 -13.10
N PRO A 264 -8.89 11.51 -13.49
CA PRO A 264 -9.99 12.43 -13.60
C PRO A 264 -11.04 11.89 -14.59
N ARG A 265 -12.27 11.72 -14.11
CA ARG A 265 -13.39 11.35 -15.00
C ARG A 265 -13.60 12.48 -16.02
N ARG A 266 -13.47 12.17 -17.29
CA ARG A 266 -13.71 13.08 -18.40
C ARG A 266 -15.16 13.00 -18.86
#